data_627af080322d32fe75777fac2af59158
#
_entry.id   627af080322d32fe75777fac2af59158
#
_cell.length_a   1.000
_cell.length_b   1.000
_cell.length_c   1.000
_cell.angle_alpha   90.00
_cell.angle_beta   90.00
_cell.angle_gamma   90.00
#
_symmetry.space_group_name_H-M   'P 1'
#
loop_
_entity.id
_entity.type
_entity.pdbx_description
1 polymer ?
#
loop_
_entity_poly.entity_id
_entity_poly.type
_entity_poly.pdbx_seq_one_letter_code
_entity_poly.pdbx_strand_id
1 'polypeptide(L)'
;IVDWPAVVALLKQYNPDLNLTIEDHKGFMPIDFFNAEWRQAHPDLNLAEMGELIRLARECDLKLRSGEIAAVEAYEAIPYADQMHERLRASLTHLKQVIAA
;
A
#
# COMPACT_ATOMS: atom_id res chain seq x y z
N ILE A 1 -4.33 4.88 0.05
CA ILE A 1 -4.20 3.92 -1.07
C ILE A 1 -4.06 4.72 -2.35
N VAL A 2 -3.08 4.36 -3.17
CA VAL A 2 -2.84 5.01 -4.45
C VAL A 2 -3.76 4.40 -5.51
N ASP A 3 -4.49 5.25 -6.24
CA ASP A 3 -5.23 4.85 -7.43
C ASP A 3 -4.25 4.72 -8.61
N TRP A 4 -3.62 3.56 -8.74
CA TRP A 4 -2.63 3.32 -9.78
C TRP A 4 -3.16 3.48 -11.19
N PRO A 5 -4.38 3.04 -11.56
CA PRO A 5 -4.96 3.33 -12.87
C PRO A 5 -5.01 4.81 -13.20
N ALA A 6 -5.48 5.65 -12.28
CA ALA A 6 -5.54 7.09 -12.47
C ALA A 6 -4.14 7.71 -12.60
N VAL A 7 -3.19 7.29 -11.76
CA VAL A 7 -1.79 7.77 -11.82
C VAL A 7 -1.15 7.40 -13.16
N VAL A 8 -1.28 6.16 -13.61
CA VAL A 8 -0.70 5.70 -14.88
C VAL A 8 -1.34 6.40 -16.07
N ALA A 9 -2.65 6.63 -16.05
CA ALA A 9 -3.33 7.38 -17.10
C ALA A 9 -2.79 8.82 -17.22
N LEU A 10 -2.58 9.47 -16.07
CA LEU A 10 -1.99 10.82 -16.02
C LEU A 10 -0.55 10.85 -16.54
N LEU A 11 0.27 9.88 -16.13
CA LEU A 11 1.65 9.77 -16.58
C LEU A 11 1.74 9.56 -18.10
N LYS A 12 0.92 8.67 -18.66
CA LYS A 12 0.84 8.45 -20.12
C LYS A 12 0.44 9.71 -20.88
N GLN A 13 -0.45 10.52 -20.31
CA GLN A 13 -0.90 11.76 -20.93
C GLN A 13 0.20 12.81 -21.04
N TYR A 14 1.00 12.96 -19.99
CA TYR A 14 2.01 14.03 -19.91
C TYR A 14 3.42 13.60 -20.26
N ASN A 15 3.78 12.34 -20.05
CA ASN A 15 5.08 11.79 -20.39
C ASN A 15 4.98 10.29 -20.71
N PRO A 16 4.55 9.92 -21.94
CA PRO A 16 4.34 8.53 -22.32
C PRO A 16 5.63 7.66 -22.29
N ASP A 17 6.78 8.29 -22.37
CA ASP A 17 8.09 7.61 -22.38
C ASP A 17 8.70 7.47 -20.97
N LEU A 18 7.93 7.81 -19.93
CA LEU A 18 8.42 7.71 -18.56
C LEU A 18 8.63 6.24 -18.16
N ASN A 19 9.83 5.96 -17.67
CA ASN A 19 10.14 4.68 -17.08
C ASN A 19 9.64 4.62 -15.64
N LEU A 20 8.91 3.55 -15.29
CA LEU A 20 8.50 3.27 -13.93
C LEU A 20 9.42 2.21 -13.33
N THR A 21 10.00 2.51 -12.19
CA THR A 21 10.85 1.59 -11.44
C THR A 21 10.12 1.13 -10.18
N ILE A 22 10.11 -0.18 -9.95
CA ILE A 22 9.59 -0.73 -8.71
C ILE A 22 10.71 -0.74 -7.68
N GLU A 23 10.46 -0.08 -6.57
CA GLU A 23 11.28 -0.16 -5.37
C GLU A 23 10.51 -0.97 -4.33
N ASP A 24 11.14 -2.01 -3.79
CA ASP A 24 10.53 -2.87 -2.77
C ASP A 24 11.29 -2.73 -1.45
N HIS A 25 10.56 -2.34 -0.42
CA HIS A 25 11.03 -2.28 0.94
C HIS A 25 10.26 -3.26 1.81
N LYS A 26 10.95 -3.93 2.70
CA LYS A 26 10.34 -4.59 3.83
C LYS A 26 10.45 -3.68 5.05
N GLY A 27 9.36 -3.50 5.75
CA GLY A 27 9.33 -2.67 6.94
C GLY A 27 7.90 -2.47 7.41
N PHE A 28 7.81 -1.92 8.60
CA PHE A 28 6.58 -1.61 9.28
C PHE A 28 6.59 -0.14 9.67
N MET A 29 5.56 0.59 9.25
CA MET A 29 5.35 1.97 9.66
C MET A 29 3.97 2.08 10.32
N PRO A 30 3.90 2.29 11.63
CA PRO A 30 2.63 2.48 12.31
C PRO A 30 2.01 3.83 11.91
N ILE A 31 0.71 3.81 11.60
CA ILE A 31 -0.08 5.01 11.37
C ILE A 31 -1.07 5.15 12.53
N ASP A 32 -0.71 5.95 13.50
CA ASP A 32 -1.49 6.13 14.73
C ASP A 32 -2.57 7.22 14.57
N PHE A 33 -3.47 7.00 13.62
CA PHE A 33 -4.48 8.00 13.23
C PHE A 33 -5.55 8.28 14.31
N PHE A 34 -5.62 7.50 15.39
CA PHE A 34 -6.44 7.81 16.55
C PHE A 34 -5.74 8.71 17.57
N ASN A 35 -4.42 8.83 17.50
CA ASN A 35 -3.63 9.70 18.36
C ASN A 35 -3.85 11.17 18.00
N ALA A 36 -4.14 12.01 19.01
CA ALA A 36 -4.42 13.42 18.80
C ALA A 36 -3.19 14.21 18.29
N GLU A 37 -2.00 13.91 18.81
CA GLU A 37 -0.76 14.55 18.39
C GLU A 37 -0.41 14.17 16.95
N TRP A 38 -0.59 12.90 16.59
CA TRP A 38 -0.41 12.44 15.23
C TRP A 38 -1.33 13.20 14.26
N ARG A 39 -2.62 13.36 14.60
CA ARG A 39 -3.57 14.12 13.76
C ARG A 39 -3.20 15.61 13.66
N GLN A 40 -2.70 16.21 14.74
CA GLN A 40 -2.25 17.59 14.72
C GLN A 40 -1.04 17.79 13.79
N ALA A 41 -0.16 16.81 13.67
CA ALA A 41 0.95 16.80 12.75
C ALA A 41 0.53 16.57 11.27
N HIS A 42 -0.72 16.15 11.03
CA HIS A 42 -1.29 15.87 9.70
C HIS A 42 -2.58 16.68 9.48
N PRO A 43 -2.49 18.02 9.45
CA PRO A 43 -3.67 18.90 9.40
C PRO A 43 -4.47 18.79 8.11
N ASP A 44 -3.85 18.26 7.04
CA ASP A 44 -4.50 18.07 5.73
C ASP A 44 -5.38 16.82 5.67
N LEU A 45 -5.30 15.94 6.69
CA LEU A 45 -6.14 14.75 6.77
C LEU A 45 -7.60 15.13 7.01
N ASN A 46 -8.44 14.94 6.01
CA ASN A 46 -9.85 15.25 6.10
C ASN A 46 -10.70 14.06 6.60
N LEU A 47 -11.99 14.30 6.87
CA LEU A 47 -12.90 13.27 7.38
C LEU A 47 -13.12 12.11 6.42
N ALA A 48 -13.10 12.34 5.11
CA ALA A 48 -13.27 11.29 4.11
C ALA A 48 -12.06 10.35 4.11
N GLU A 49 -10.86 10.89 4.15
CA GLU A 49 -9.62 10.12 4.26
C GLU A 49 -9.53 9.37 5.59
N MET A 50 -9.96 9.99 6.69
CA MET A 50 -10.03 9.32 7.98
C MET A 50 -11.02 8.15 7.96
N GLY A 51 -12.18 8.34 7.34
CA GLY A 51 -13.18 7.28 7.13
C GLY A 51 -12.62 6.12 6.33
N GLU A 52 -11.85 6.39 5.29
CA GLU A 52 -11.19 5.37 4.47
C GLU A 52 -10.10 4.61 5.24
N LEU A 53 -9.29 5.29 6.05
CA LEU A 53 -8.31 4.63 6.92
C LEU A 53 -8.99 3.67 7.92
N ILE A 54 -10.09 4.09 8.53
CA ILE A 54 -10.86 3.25 9.46
C ILE A 54 -11.45 2.03 8.73
N ARG A 55 -12.01 2.24 7.54
CA ARG A 55 -12.55 1.15 6.71
C ARG A 55 -11.50 0.10 6.39
N LEU A 56 -10.31 0.53 5.96
CA LEU A 56 -9.19 -0.34 5.63
C LEU A 56 -8.64 -1.07 6.85
N ALA A 57 -8.51 -0.39 7.98
CA ALA A 57 -8.07 -1.01 9.23
C ALA A 57 -9.05 -2.10 9.66
N ARG A 58 -10.36 -1.86 9.55
CA ARG A 58 -11.40 -2.85 9.85
C ARG A 58 -11.35 -4.04 8.89
N GLU A 59 -11.20 -3.80 7.60
CA GLU A 59 -11.07 -4.86 6.60
C GLU A 59 -9.84 -5.75 6.89
N CYS A 60 -8.71 -5.12 7.21
CA CYS A 60 -7.50 -5.83 7.61
C CYS A 60 -7.70 -6.67 8.87
N ASP A 61 -8.35 -6.13 9.89
CA ASP A 61 -8.67 -6.87 11.13
C ASP A 61 -9.55 -8.10 10.86
N LEU A 62 -10.54 -7.97 9.99
CA LEU A 62 -11.39 -9.09 9.59
C LEU A 62 -10.60 -10.19 8.86
N LYS A 63 -9.69 -9.81 7.96
CA LYS A 63 -8.81 -10.74 7.24
C LYS A 63 -7.82 -11.44 8.18
N LEU A 64 -7.29 -10.72 9.17
CA LEU A 64 -6.46 -11.31 10.22
C LEU A 64 -7.23 -12.36 11.03
N ARG A 65 -8.44 -12.03 11.48
CA ARG A 65 -9.28 -12.93 12.27
C ARG A 65 -9.74 -14.16 11.49
N SER A 66 -9.97 -14.02 10.20
CA SER A 66 -10.32 -15.15 9.32
C SER A 66 -9.13 -16.01 8.92
N GLY A 67 -7.89 -15.58 9.19
CA GLY A 67 -6.68 -16.24 8.75
C GLY A 67 -6.35 -16.06 7.26
N GLU A 68 -7.04 -15.15 6.57
CA GLU A 68 -6.76 -14.83 5.16
C GLU A 68 -5.38 -14.16 5.00
N ILE A 69 -4.97 -13.36 5.97
CA ILE A 69 -3.64 -12.75 6.03
C ILE A 69 -2.95 -13.11 7.35
N ALA A 70 -1.63 -13.21 7.30
CA ALA A 70 -0.81 -13.46 8.49
C ALA A 70 -0.69 -12.19 9.35
N ALA A 71 -0.49 -12.38 10.66
CA ALA A 71 -0.15 -11.28 11.56
C ALA A 71 1.18 -10.63 11.16
N VAL A 72 1.32 -9.33 11.46
CA VAL A 72 2.51 -8.54 11.10
C VAL A 72 3.79 -9.18 11.64
N GLU A 73 3.77 -9.68 12.85
CA GLU A 73 4.91 -10.32 13.50
C GLU A 73 5.34 -11.60 12.76
N ALA A 74 4.39 -12.39 12.30
CA ALA A 74 4.67 -13.59 11.51
C ALA A 74 5.25 -13.23 10.13
N TYR A 75 4.71 -12.19 9.50
CA TYR A 75 5.21 -11.69 8.22
C TYR A 75 6.62 -11.10 8.36
N GLU A 76 6.88 -10.31 9.38
CA GLU A 76 8.18 -9.69 9.64
C GLU A 76 9.25 -10.72 10.03
N ALA A 77 8.87 -11.86 10.60
CA ALA A 77 9.80 -12.94 10.96
C ALA A 77 10.41 -13.64 9.73
N ILE A 78 9.74 -13.57 8.55
CA ILE A 78 10.29 -14.17 7.32
C ILE A 78 11.42 -13.27 6.79
N PRO A 79 12.63 -13.78 6.54
CA PRO A 79 13.72 -12.99 5.98
C PRO A 79 13.34 -12.34 4.66
N TYR A 80 13.75 -11.08 4.46
CA TYR A 80 13.42 -10.35 3.23
C TYR A 80 13.88 -11.08 1.97
N ALA A 81 15.07 -11.69 2.00
CA ALA A 81 15.62 -12.44 0.86
C ALA A 81 14.69 -13.58 0.40
N ASP A 82 13.94 -14.19 1.32
CA ASP A 82 13.03 -15.29 1.01
C ASP A 82 11.70 -14.81 0.37
N GLN A 83 11.37 -13.55 0.56
CA GLN A 83 10.14 -12.92 0.04
C GLN A 83 10.36 -12.07 -1.21
N MET A 84 11.57 -11.54 -1.39
CA MET A 84 11.88 -10.48 -2.37
C MET A 84 11.42 -10.82 -3.79
N HIS A 85 11.73 -12.01 -4.27
CA HIS A 85 11.40 -12.39 -5.65
C HIS A 85 9.90 -12.49 -5.89
N GLU A 86 9.16 -13.05 -4.94
CA GLU A 86 7.70 -13.17 -5.04
C GLU A 86 7.03 -11.80 -4.97
N ARG A 87 7.45 -10.95 -4.06
CA ARG A 87 6.94 -9.57 -3.90
C ARG A 87 7.17 -8.75 -5.15
N LEU A 88 8.39 -8.76 -5.69
CA LEU A 88 8.72 -8.03 -6.94
C LEU A 88 7.93 -8.57 -8.12
N ARG A 89 7.76 -9.89 -8.23
CA ARG A 89 6.95 -10.51 -9.30
C ARG A 89 5.49 -10.10 -9.19
N ALA A 90 4.90 -10.13 -8.00
CA ALA A 90 3.52 -9.70 -7.78
C ALA A 90 3.32 -8.23 -8.12
N SER A 91 4.21 -7.36 -7.66
CA SER A 91 4.19 -5.92 -7.94
C SER A 91 4.34 -5.63 -9.44
N LEU A 92 5.26 -6.30 -10.12
CA LEU A 92 5.46 -6.16 -11.56
C LEU A 92 4.25 -6.64 -12.36
N THR A 93 3.65 -7.76 -11.96
CA THR A 93 2.44 -8.29 -12.60
C THR A 93 1.28 -7.31 -12.47
N HIS A 94 1.05 -6.78 -11.27
CA HIS A 94 0.02 -5.77 -11.03
C HIS A 94 0.26 -4.51 -11.88
N LEU A 95 1.48 -3.97 -11.86
CA LEU A 95 1.80 -2.77 -12.63
C LEU A 95 1.61 -2.97 -14.14
N LYS A 96 2.02 -4.12 -14.69
CA LYS A 96 1.80 -4.45 -16.10
C LYS A 96 0.30 -4.50 -16.46
N GLN A 97 -0.53 -5.05 -15.60
CA GLN A 97 -1.99 -5.07 -15.79
C GLN A 97 -2.57 -3.65 -15.81
N VAL A 98 -2.13 -2.79 -14.90
CA VAL A 98 -2.55 -1.39 -14.84
C VAL A 98 -2.11 -0.60 -16.08
N ILE A 99 -0.88 -0.82 -16.56
CA ILE A 99 -0.35 -0.15 -17.75
C ILE A 99 -1.09 -0.60 -19.02
N ALA A 100 -1.47 -1.88 -19.09
CA ALA A 100 -2.17 -2.43 -20.26
C ALA A 100 -3.65 -2.06 -20.34
N ALA A 101 -4.23 -1.70 -19.21
CA ALA A 101 -5.62 -1.22 -19.17
C ALA A 101 -5.74 0.20 -19.72
#